data_fb26c7279da21e3267fd58e19ac9a277
#
_entry.id   fb26c7279da21e3267fd58e19ac9a277
#
_cell.length_a   1.000
_cell.length_b   1.000
_cell.length_c   1.000
_cell.angle_alpha   90.00
_cell.angle_beta   90.00
_cell.angle_gamma   90.00
#
_symmetry.space_group_name_H-M   'P 1'
#
loop_
_entity.id
_entity.type
_entity.pdbx_description
1 polymer ?
#
loop_
_entity_poly.entity_id
_entity_poly.type
_entity_poly.pdbx_seq_one_letter_code
_entity_poly.pdbx_strand_id
1 'polypeptide(L)'
;MYYYSAKTNAFYPVELRKSYIAAGSLPDDIIEVSNDIYQEYAANNAPEGKHRVANKNGLPEWADIPPPTKDELRQYAEYQKQQLMAEATNQIAPLQDAVDLGIETEEEKMALLAWKEYRVILNRIDVSQVMDIDWPEKPER
;
A
#
# COMPACT_ATOMS: atom_id res chain seq x y z
N MET A 1 -3.39 -32.71 4.78
CA MET A 1 -2.68 -32.29 5.99
C MET A 1 -1.59 -31.33 5.65
N TYR A 2 -1.34 -30.38 6.53
CA TYR A 2 -0.32 -29.34 6.34
C TYR A 2 0.48 -29.19 7.65
N TYR A 3 1.67 -28.64 7.52
CA TYR A 3 2.40 -28.10 8.66
C TYR A 3 2.22 -26.60 8.68
N TYR A 4 2.14 -26.03 9.87
CA TYR A 4 2.12 -24.58 10.05
C TYR A 4 3.32 -24.16 10.91
N SER A 5 3.99 -23.08 10.51
CA SER A 5 5.11 -22.51 11.25
C SER A 5 4.74 -21.14 11.78
N ALA A 6 4.81 -20.95 13.09
CA ALA A 6 4.61 -19.64 13.71
C ALA A 6 5.71 -18.65 13.32
N LYS A 7 6.95 -19.14 13.19
CA LYS A 7 8.09 -18.30 12.79
C LYS A 7 7.90 -17.66 11.43
N THR A 8 7.44 -18.45 10.45
CA THR A 8 7.27 -17.94 9.08
C THR A 8 5.83 -17.51 8.79
N ASN A 9 4.90 -17.81 9.70
CA ASN A 9 3.46 -17.60 9.51
C ASN A 9 2.99 -18.16 8.16
N ALA A 10 3.41 -19.40 7.87
CA ALA A 10 3.16 -20.03 6.58
C ALA A 10 2.81 -21.51 6.73
N PHE A 11 2.16 -22.05 5.71
CA PHE A 11 1.75 -23.46 5.64
C PHE A 11 2.65 -24.23 4.67
N TYR A 12 2.88 -25.49 4.98
CA TYR A 12 3.72 -26.38 4.17
C TYR A 12 2.99 -27.70 3.96
N PRO A 13 2.70 -28.11 2.70
CA PRO A 13 2.07 -29.42 2.47
C PRO A 13 2.90 -30.56 3.01
N VAL A 14 2.25 -31.50 3.68
CA VAL A 14 2.94 -32.65 4.27
C VAL A 14 3.66 -33.50 3.21
N GLU A 15 3.07 -33.62 2.04
CA GLU A 15 3.61 -34.40 0.92
C GLU A 15 4.95 -33.85 0.42
N LEU A 16 5.22 -32.56 0.64
CA LEU A 16 6.43 -31.88 0.17
C LEU A 16 7.50 -31.77 1.25
N ARG A 17 7.31 -32.42 2.39
CA ARG A 17 8.24 -32.34 3.52
C ARG A 17 9.68 -32.65 3.10
N LYS A 18 9.87 -33.73 2.34
CA LYS A 18 11.22 -34.15 1.90
C LYS A 18 11.88 -33.07 1.04
N SER A 19 11.13 -32.45 0.18
CA SER A 19 11.62 -31.37 -0.68
C SER A 19 12.05 -30.14 0.14
N TYR A 20 11.28 -29.76 1.14
CA TYR A 20 11.65 -28.66 2.02
C TYR A 20 12.87 -28.95 2.86
N ILE A 21 13.01 -30.19 3.35
CA ILE A 21 14.18 -30.62 4.11
C ILE A 21 15.42 -30.56 3.21
N ALA A 22 15.32 -31.09 1.99
CA ALA A 22 16.45 -31.11 1.03
C ALA A 22 16.88 -29.68 0.67
N ALA A 23 15.92 -28.73 0.58
CA ALA A 23 16.21 -27.35 0.29
C ALA A 23 16.65 -26.53 1.52
N GLY A 24 16.58 -27.11 2.72
CA GLY A 24 16.92 -26.42 3.96
C GLY A 24 15.90 -25.34 4.33
N SER A 25 14.68 -25.43 3.81
CA SER A 25 13.65 -24.41 3.97
C SER A 25 12.51 -24.78 4.91
N LEU A 26 12.54 -25.99 5.50
CA LEU A 26 11.51 -26.40 6.45
C LEU A 26 11.83 -25.83 7.85
N PRO A 27 10.94 -24.98 8.41
CA PRO A 27 11.17 -24.47 9.77
C PRO A 27 11.18 -25.59 10.81
N ASP A 28 11.82 -25.32 11.94
CA ASP A 28 11.93 -26.29 13.03
C ASP A 28 10.74 -26.25 14.00
N ASP A 29 9.88 -25.26 13.88
CA ASP A 29 8.73 -25.06 14.77
C ASP A 29 7.41 -25.53 14.17
N ILE A 30 7.44 -26.38 13.14
CA ILE A 30 6.22 -26.81 12.46
C ILE A 30 5.31 -27.63 13.37
N ILE A 31 4.00 -27.41 13.20
CA ILE A 31 2.93 -28.17 13.85
C ILE A 31 2.03 -28.72 12.75
N GLU A 32 1.68 -30.00 12.86
CA GLU A 32 0.75 -30.60 11.91
C GLU A 32 -0.66 -30.06 12.17
N VAL A 33 -1.32 -29.60 11.11
CA VAL A 33 -2.67 -29.02 11.18
C VAL A 33 -3.57 -29.71 10.16
N SER A 34 -4.87 -29.67 10.44
CA SER A 34 -5.87 -30.30 9.56
C SER A 34 -6.08 -29.48 8.28
N ASN A 35 -6.70 -30.11 7.29
CA ASN A 35 -7.12 -29.40 6.07
C ASN A 35 -8.12 -28.30 6.39
N ASP A 36 -8.95 -28.46 7.41
CA ASP A 36 -9.92 -27.43 7.81
C ASP A 36 -9.23 -26.16 8.27
N ILE A 37 -8.14 -26.29 9.01
CA ILE A 37 -7.33 -25.13 9.46
C ILE A 37 -6.70 -24.45 8.24
N TYR A 38 -6.17 -25.21 7.30
CA TYR A 38 -5.62 -24.64 6.07
C TYR A 38 -6.69 -23.89 5.29
N GLN A 39 -7.88 -24.48 5.13
CA GLN A 39 -8.99 -23.81 4.42
C GLN A 39 -9.39 -22.52 5.08
N GLU A 40 -9.49 -22.52 6.41
CA GLU A 40 -9.90 -21.34 7.18
C GLU A 40 -8.88 -20.20 7.06
N TYR A 41 -7.59 -20.50 7.23
CA TYR A 41 -6.55 -19.47 7.42
C TYR A 41 -5.65 -19.22 6.22
N ALA A 42 -5.70 -20.05 5.20
CA ALA A 42 -4.84 -19.89 4.02
C ALA A 42 -5.61 -19.82 2.71
N ALA A 43 -6.55 -20.75 2.51
CA ALA A 43 -7.31 -20.80 1.26
C ALA A 43 -8.41 -19.75 1.18
N ASN A 44 -9.04 -19.43 2.31
CA ASN A 44 -10.05 -18.39 2.38
C ASN A 44 -9.40 -17.03 2.62
N ASN A 45 -10.04 -15.98 2.11
CA ASN A 45 -9.60 -14.62 2.36
C ASN A 45 -9.77 -14.26 3.84
N ALA A 46 -8.89 -13.42 4.35
CA ALA A 46 -9.03 -12.92 5.71
C ALA A 46 -10.29 -12.09 5.86
N PRO A 47 -10.99 -12.18 7.02
CA PRO A 47 -12.10 -11.27 7.28
C PRO A 47 -11.64 -9.81 7.20
N GLU A 48 -12.54 -8.92 6.85
CA GLU A 48 -12.24 -7.50 6.75
C GLU A 48 -11.68 -6.97 8.07
N GLY A 49 -10.58 -6.24 8.00
CA GLY A 49 -9.91 -5.67 9.17
C GLY A 49 -9.08 -6.65 9.97
N LYS A 50 -8.89 -7.87 9.45
CA LYS A 50 -8.13 -8.92 10.13
C LYS A 50 -6.94 -9.38 9.31
N HIS A 51 -5.94 -9.92 9.97
CA HIS A 51 -4.82 -10.58 9.33
C HIS A 51 -4.44 -11.82 10.13
N ARG A 52 -3.77 -12.75 9.45
CA ARG A 52 -3.35 -14.00 10.10
C ARG A 52 -2.12 -13.75 10.95
N VAL A 53 -2.17 -14.26 12.20
CA VAL A 53 -1.02 -14.26 13.09
C VAL A 53 -0.90 -15.64 13.72
N ALA A 54 0.26 -15.95 14.30
CA ALA A 54 0.41 -17.14 15.12
C ALA A 54 0.02 -16.81 16.55
N ASN A 55 -0.78 -17.69 17.17
CA ASN A 55 -1.13 -17.51 18.57
C ASN A 55 -0.02 -18.11 19.46
N LYS A 56 -0.18 -17.98 20.78
CA LYS A 56 0.83 -18.48 21.73
C LYS A 56 1.00 -20.00 21.72
N ASN A 57 0.07 -20.73 21.13
CA ASN A 57 0.14 -22.19 20.99
C ASN A 57 0.82 -22.62 19.68
N GLY A 58 1.26 -21.66 18.87
CA GLY A 58 1.89 -21.93 17.58
C GLY A 58 0.93 -22.21 16.45
N LEU A 59 -0.37 -21.91 16.66
CA LEU A 59 -1.42 -22.12 15.65
C LEU A 59 -1.85 -20.79 15.03
N PRO A 60 -2.39 -20.81 13.80
CA PRO A 60 -2.87 -19.57 13.20
C PRO A 60 -4.14 -19.07 13.85
N GLU A 61 -4.31 -17.75 13.87
CA GLU A 61 -5.56 -17.11 14.30
C GLU A 61 -5.73 -15.78 13.55
N TRP A 62 -6.94 -15.24 13.57
CA TRP A 62 -7.21 -13.92 13.03
C TRP A 62 -7.04 -12.88 14.13
N ALA A 63 -6.29 -11.83 13.82
CA ALA A 63 -6.10 -10.70 14.73
C ALA A 63 -6.45 -9.40 14.03
N ASP A 64 -6.80 -8.40 14.80
CA ASP A 64 -7.08 -7.07 14.25
C ASP A 64 -5.82 -6.48 13.63
N ILE A 65 -5.97 -5.85 12.45
CA ILE A 65 -4.87 -5.12 11.83
C ILE A 65 -4.60 -3.89 12.72
N PRO A 66 -3.36 -3.72 13.23
CA PRO A 66 -3.07 -2.55 14.06
C PRO A 66 -3.26 -1.26 13.28
N PRO A 67 -3.73 -0.18 13.93
CA PRO A 67 -3.80 1.10 13.24
C PRO A 67 -2.40 1.58 12.85
N PRO A 68 -2.25 2.31 11.74
CA PRO A 68 -0.95 2.81 11.33
C PRO A 68 -0.36 3.76 12.37
N THR A 69 0.96 3.74 12.49
CA THR A 69 1.67 4.66 13.37
C THR A 69 1.69 6.06 12.75
N LYS A 70 2.05 7.07 13.55
CA LYS A 70 2.21 8.45 13.04
C LYS A 70 3.26 8.51 11.93
N ASP A 71 4.36 7.76 12.08
CA ASP A 71 5.42 7.72 11.06
C ASP A 71 4.92 7.08 9.76
N GLU A 72 4.15 6.01 9.85
CA GLU A 72 3.55 5.37 8.68
C GLU A 72 2.58 6.32 7.97
N LEU A 73 1.73 7.01 8.72
CA LEU A 73 0.80 8.00 8.18
C LEU A 73 1.55 9.15 7.49
N ARG A 74 2.64 9.61 8.08
CA ARG A 74 3.46 10.67 7.49
C ARG A 74 4.10 10.22 6.19
N GLN A 75 4.68 9.01 6.16
CA GLN A 75 5.27 8.44 4.95
C GLN A 75 4.23 8.29 3.84
N TYR A 76 3.04 7.83 4.19
CA TYR A 76 1.95 7.70 3.25
C TYR A 76 1.55 9.07 2.69
N ALA A 77 1.43 10.08 3.56
CA ALA A 77 1.09 11.45 3.14
C ALA A 77 2.17 12.05 2.25
N GLU A 78 3.45 11.84 2.56
CA GLU A 78 4.56 12.28 1.71
C GLU A 78 4.50 11.63 0.33
N TYR A 79 4.25 10.33 0.29
CA TYR A 79 4.11 9.61 -0.97
C TYR A 79 2.95 10.17 -1.79
N GLN A 80 1.79 10.38 -1.15
CA GLN A 80 0.61 10.93 -1.81
C GLN A 80 0.89 12.32 -2.38
N LYS A 81 1.54 13.18 -1.60
CA LYS A 81 1.93 14.51 -2.05
C LYS A 81 2.83 14.46 -3.28
N GLN A 82 3.84 13.58 -3.27
CA GLN A 82 4.74 13.39 -4.40
C GLN A 82 4.00 12.94 -5.65
N GLN A 83 3.04 12.03 -5.52
CA GLN A 83 2.23 11.56 -6.65
C GLN A 83 1.39 12.69 -7.24
N LEU A 84 0.77 13.49 -6.37
CA LEU A 84 -0.05 14.62 -6.82
C LEU A 84 0.81 15.71 -7.46
N MET A 85 2.00 15.97 -6.93
CA MET A 85 2.95 16.93 -7.52
C MET A 85 3.43 16.47 -8.89
N ALA A 86 3.71 15.18 -9.05
CA ALA A 86 4.12 14.61 -10.34
C ALA A 86 3.00 14.73 -11.37
N GLU A 87 1.78 14.45 -10.97
CA GLU A 87 0.60 14.59 -11.84
C GLU A 87 0.44 16.03 -12.30
N ALA A 88 0.54 16.99 -11.37
CA ALA A 88 0.45 18.42 -11.70
C ALA A 88 1.55 18.81 -12.69
N THR A 89 2.77 18.39 -12.47
CA THR A 89 3.90 18.65 -13.37
C THR A 89 3.64 18.09 -14.77
N ASN A 90 3.11 16.87 -14.84
CA ASN A 90 2.79 16.23 -16.13
C ASN A 90 1.68 16.97 -16.87
N GLN A 91 0.72 17.52 -16.15
CA GLN A 91 -0.36 18.33 -16.78
C GLN A 91 0.13 19.69 -17.23
N ILE A 92 1.04 20.29 -16.47
CA ILE A 92 1.59 21.61 -16.77
C ILE A 92 2.51 21.60 -17.99
N ALA A 93 3.33 20.56 -18.14
CA ALA A 93 4.38 20.54 -19.16
C ALA A 93 3.85 20.81 -20.57
N PRO A 94 2.84 20.10 -21.11
CA PRO A 94 2.36 20.39 -22.46
C PRO A 94 1.67 21.75 -22.58
N LEU A 95 1.02 22.21 -21.51
CA LEU A 95 0.37 23.52 -21.49
C LEU A 95 1.41 24.63 -21.53
N GLN A 96 2.50 24.46 -20.77
CA GLN A 96 3.60 25.41 -20.77
C GLN A 96 4.30 25.45 -22.14
N ASP A 97 4.47 24.28 -22.77
CA ASP A 97 5.06 24.22 -24.10
C ASP A 97 4.22 24.98 -25.13
N ALA A 98 2.90 24.87 -25.04
CA ALA A 98 2.00 25.61 -25.94
C ALA A 98 2.18 27.13 -25.78
N VAL A 99 2.28 27.61 -24.53
CA VAL A 99 2.51 29.03 -24.25
C VAL A 99 3.88 29.47 -24.75
N ASP A 100 4.92 28.67 -24.49
CA ASP A 100 6.29 29.00 -24.91
C ASP A 100 6.41 29.08 -26.43
N LEU A 101 5.65 28.27 -27.16
CA LEU A 101 5.63 28.27 -28.62
C LEU A 101 4.66 29.29 -29.20
N GLY A 102 3.85 29.95 -28.38
CA GLY A 102 2.87 30.95 -28.82
C GLY A 102 1.69 30.38 -29.57
N ILE A 103 1.36 29.11 -29.32
CA ILE A 103 0.23 28.42 -29.99
C ILE A 103 -0.89 28.01 -29.01
N GLU A 104 -0.86 28.54 -27.79
CA GLU A 104 -1.84 28.20 -26.76
C GLU A 104 -3.25 28.66 -27.15
N THR A 105 -4.23 27.81 -26.81
CA THR A 105 -5.64 28.20 -26.84
C THR A 105 -6.00 28.91 -25.53
N GLU A 106 -7.13 29.61 -25.52
CA GLU A 106 -7.61 30.23 -24.27
C GLU A 106 -7.89 29.18 -23.19
N GLU A 107 -8.42 28.02 -23.57
CA GLU A 107 -8.66 26.91 -22.66
C GLU A 107 -7.35 26.39 -22.05
N GLU A 108 -6.32 26.24 -22.87
CA GLU A 108 -5.00 25.79 -22.41
C GLU A 108 -4.37 26.82 -21.45
N LYS A 109 -4.51 28.10 -21.77
CA LYS A 109 -3.99 29.17 -20.92
C LYS A 109 -4.66 29.18 -19.54
N MET A 110 -5.97 29.01 -19.49
CA MET A 110 -6.73 28.93 -18.25
C MET A 110 -6.37 27.67 -17.47
N ALA A 111 -6.25 26.53 -18.17
CA ALA A 111 -5.85 25.27 -17.54
C ALA A 111 -4.45 25.36 -16.92
N LEU A 112 -3.51 26.00 -17.61
CA LEU A 112 -2.16 26.22 -17.11
C LEU A 112 -2.17 26.99 -15.80
N LEU A 113 -2.93 28.07 -15.74
CA LEU A 113 -3.04 28.88 -14.52
C LEU A 113 -3.63 28.04 -13.37
N ALA A 114 -4.69 27.29 -13.65
CA ALA A 114 -5.35 26.45 -12.64
C ALA A 114 -4.41 25.38 -12.09
N TRP A 115 -3.66 24.69 -12.95
CA TRP A 115 -2.71 23.65 -12.54
C TRP A 115 -1.52 24.23 -11.78
N LYS A 116 -1.04 25.40 -12.17
CA LYS A 116 0.06 26.07 -11.45
C LYS A 116 -0.40 26.50 -10.06
N GLU A 117 -1.61 27.05 -9.95
CA GLU A 117 -2.20 27.42 -8.67
C GLU A 117 -2.35 26.19 -7.75
N TYR A 118 -2.88 25.10 -8.31
CA TYR A 118 -3.01 23.83 -7.61
C TYR A 118 -1.66 23.33 -7.10
N ARG A 119 -0.64 23.38 -7.94
CA ARG A 119 0.71 22.92 -7.59
C ARG A 119 1.32 23.77 -6.47
N VAL A 120 1.09 25.09 -6.49
CA VAL A 120 1.58 25.98 -5.42
C VAL A 120 0.91 25.66 -4.10
N ILE A 121 -0.42 25.50 -4.11
CA ILE A 121 -1.18 25.16 -2.90
C ILE A 121 -0.73 23.80 -2.37
N LEU A 122 -0.59 22.82 -3.26
CA LEU A 122 -0.13 21.47 -2.91
C LEU A 122 1.26 21.51 -2.27
N ASN A 123 2.17 22.31 -2.82
CA ASN A 123 3.53 22.41 -2.30
C ASN A 123 3.56 23.00 -0.87
N ARG A 124 2.57 23.80 -0.52
CA ARG A 124 2.48 24.41 0.82
C ARG A 124 1.94 23.47 1.89
N ILE A 125 1.41 22.31 1.49
CA ILE A 125 0.87 21.35 2.45
C ILE A 125 2.00 20.76 3.28
N ASP A 126 1.83 20.84 4.60
CA ASP A 126 2.78 20.29 5.57
C ASP A 126 2.35 18.86 5.94
N VAL A 127 3.07 17.88 5.42
CA VAL A 127 2.77 16.46 5.65
C VAL A 127 3.19 15.99 7.04
N SER A 128 3.92 16.81 7.80
CA SER A 128 4.24 16.48 9.18
C SER A 128 3.02 16.53 10.10
N GLN A 129 1.96 17.20 9.67
CA GLN A 129 0.69 17.35 10.39
C GLN A 129 -0.35 16.38 9.82
N VAL A 130 -0.09 15.08 9.93
CA VAL A 130 -0.87 14.05 9.22
C VAL A 130 -2.31 13.90 9.66
N MET A 131 -2.70 14.48 10.78
CA MET A 131 -4.05 14.27 11.32
C MET A 131 -5.14 14.99 10.52
N ASP A 132 -4.83 16.11 9.90
CA ASP A 132 -5.84 16.97 9.25
C ASP A 132 -5.33 17.52 7.91
N ILE A 133 -4.83 16.64 7.02
CA ILE A 133 -4.42 17.08 5.70
C ILE A 133 -5.66 17.25 4.83
N ASP A 134 -5.90 18.49 4.42
CA ASP A 134 -6.96 18.84 3.48
C ASP A 134 -6.32 19.01 2.10
N TRP A 135 -6.41 17.96 1.28
CA TRP A 135 -5.83 17.96 -0.06
C TRP A 135 -6.61 18.90 -0.96
N PRO A 136 -5.92 19.78 -1.72
CA PRO A 136 -6.63 20.68 -2.63
C PRO A 136 -7.33 19.91 -3.74
N GLU A 137 -8.41 20.49 -4.24
CA GLU A 137 -9.18 19.92 -5.33
C GLU A 137 -8.41 20.07 -6.65
N LYS A 138 -8.33 19.00 -7.44
CA LYS A 138 -7.66 19.05 -8.74
C LYS A 138 -8.43 19.92 -9.71
N PRO A 139 -7.74 20.70 -10.57
CA PRO A 139 -8.44 21.42 -11.63
C PRO A 139 -9.19 20.47 -12.56
N GLU A 140 -10.32 20.92 -13.04
CA GLU A 140 -11.04 20.22 -14.10
C GLU A 140 -10.28 20.48 -15.39
N ARG A 141 -9.45 19.47 -15.71
CA ARG A 141 -8.55 19.51 -16.83
C ARG A 141 -8.50 20.76 -17.68
#